data_bd6a59151543f1dec0d8299531ac0947
#
_entry.id   bd6a59151543f1dec0d8299531ac0947
#
_cell.length_a   1.000
_cell.length_b   1.000
_cell.length_c   1.000
_cell.angle_alpha   90.00
_cell.angle_beta   90.00
_cell.angle_gamma   90.00
#
_symmetry.space_group_name_H-M   'P 1'
#
loop_
_entity.id
_entity.type
_entity.pdbx_description
1 polymer ?
#
loop_
_entity_poly.entity_id
_entity_poly.type
_entity_poly.pdbx_seq_one_letter_code
_entity_poly.pdbx_strand_id
1 'polypeptide(L)'
;MAAQIYYDNDADLSLLKDKTIAILGYGSQGHAQAQNLRDSGCNVIIGQRPGSPNYDLAVSHGFEPVSIAEATQQGDLVNVLLPDEVQGDIYREQIRDNLSEGNILMCSHGFNIHFREINPRD
;
A
#
# COMPACT_ATOMS: atom_id res chain seq x y z
N MET A 1 29.64 16.50 -5.94
CA MET A 1 28.39 16.28 -6.71
C MET A 1 27.23 16.84 -5.91
N ALA A 2 26.47 17.77 -6.47
CA ALA A 2 25.30 18.31 -5.80
C ALA A 2 24.15 17.27 -5.85
N ALA A 3 23.38 17.16 -4.77
CA ALA A 3 22.18 16.33 -4.76
C ALA A 3 21.11 16.94 -5.68
N GLN A 4 20.40 16.10 -6.42
CA GLN A 4 19.26 16.55 -7.19
C GLN A 4 18.07 16.74 -6.24
N ILE A 5 17.46 17.91 -6.27
CA ILE A 5 16.30 18.24 -5.43
C ILE A 5 15.08 18.32 -6.35
N TYR A 6 14.01 17.68 -5.93
CA TYR A 6 12.71 17.68 -6.63
C TYR A 6 11.72 18.54 -5.84
N TYR A 7 10.91 19.30 -6.56
CA TYR A 7 9.85 20.15 -6.03
C TYR A 7 8.51 19.73 -6.60
N ASP A 8 7.42 20.33 -6.15
CA ASP A 8 6.06 19.97 -6.59
C ASP A 8 5.90 20.01 -8.13
N ASN A 9 6.58 20.93 -8.78
CA ASN A 9 6.54 21.05 -10.25
C ASN A 9 7.27 19.92 -10.99
N ASP A 10 8.11 19.16 -10.30
CA ASP A 10 8.82 18.02 -10.87
C ASP A 10 8.00 16.72 -10.75
N ALA A 11 6.91 16.75 -9.97
CA ALA A 11 6.00 15.62 -9.80
C ALA A 11 4.78 15.76 -10.70
N ASP A 12 4.35 14.66 -11.27
CA ASP A 12 3.17 14.59 -12.12
C ASP A 12 2.13 13.65 -11.51
N LEU A 13 1.15 14.23 -10.80
CA LEU A 13 0.08 13.46 -10.14
C LEU A 13 -0.81 12.73 -11.16
N SER A 14 -0.84 13.18 -12.43
CA SER A 14 -1.63 12.53 -13.48
C SER A 14 -1.20 11.09 -13.74
N LEU A 15 0.04 10.71 -13.39
CA LEU A 15 0.54 9.34 -13.50
C LEU A 15 -0.25 8.36 -12.61
N LEU A 16 -0.89 8.86 -11.55
CA LEU A 16 -1.70 8.06 -10.62
C LEU A 16 -3.20 8.14 -10.89
N LYS A 17 -3.64 8.98 -11.82
CA LYS A 17 -5.05 9.32 -12.02
C LYS A 17 -5.93 8.11 -12.32
N ASP A 18 -5.45 7.19 -13.17
CA ASP A 18 -6.19 6.01 -13.59
C ASP A 18 -5.74 4.74 -12.83
N LYS A 19 -4.95 4.92 -11.76
CA LYS A 19 -4.42 3.82 -10.96
C LYS A 19 -5.20 3.66 -9.67
N THR A 20 -5.38 2.40 -9.27
CA THR A 20 -5.88 2.06 -7.94
C THR A 20 -4.70 1.80 -7.02
N ILE A 21 -4.66 2.52 -5.89
CA ILE A 21 -3.62 2.39 -4.89
C ILE A 21 -4.19 1.58 -3.72
N ALA A 22 -3.63 0.40 -3.50
CA ALA A 22 -3.98 -0.43 -2.36
C ALA A 22 -3.04 -0.12 -1.20
N ILE A 23 -3.59 0.29 -0.08
CA ILE A 23 -2.87 0.49 1.18
C ILE A 23 -3.16 -0.73 2.05
N LEU A 24 -2.14 -1.55 2.29
CA LEU A 24 -2.23 -2.73 3.13
C LEU A 24 -1.77 -2.40 4.55
N GLY A 25 -2.72 -2.38 5.46
CA GLY A 25 -2.51 -1.94 6.84
C GLY A 25 -2.98 -0.50 7.07
N TYR A 26 -3.68 -0.27 8.17
CA TYR A 26 -4.23 1.05 8.53
C TYR A 26 -3.76 1.48 9.92
N GLY A 27 -2.47 1.26 10.20
CA GLY A 27 -1.78 1.78 11.37
C GLY A 27 -1.39 3.25 11.20
N SER A 28 -0.40 3.72 11.96
CA SER A 28 0.00 5.14 11.97
C SER A 28 0.40 5.67 10.60
N GLN A 29 1.16 4.90 9.82
CA GLN A 29 1.54 5.30 8.46
C GLN A 29 0.40 5.08 7.47
N GLY A 30 -0.31 3.95 7.59
CA GLY A 30 -1.38 3.59 6.66
C GLY A 30 -2.50 4.61 6.65
N HIS A 31 -2.99 5.02 7.83
CA HIS A 31 -4.08 5.99 7.89
C HIS A 31 -3.68 7.38 7.37
N ALA A 32 -2.44 7.81 7.63
CA ALA A 32 -1.95 9.09 7.16
C ALA A 32 -1.80 9.10 5.63
N GLN A 33 -1.11 8.11 5.08
CA GLN A 33 -0.86 8.02 3.65
C GLN A 33 -2.16 7.82 2.84
N ALA A 34 -3.06 6.95 3.32
CA ALA A 34 -4.33 6.71 2.64
C ALA A 34 -5.19 7.98 2.55
N GLN A 35 -5.30 8.73 3.63
CA GLN A 35 -6.06 9.98 3.65
C GLN A 35 -5.41 11.05 2.78
N ASN A 36 -4.09 11.20 2.83
CA ASN A 36 -3.37 12.15 1.98
C ASN A 36 -3.55 11.84 0.50
N LEU A 37 -3.47 10.58 0.10
CA LEU A 37 -3.68 10.15 -1.28
C LEU A 37 -5.12 10.41 -1.72
N ARG A 38 -6.10 10.08 -0.88
CA ARG A 38 -7.51 10.36 -1.16
C ARG A 38 -7.76 11.86 -1.34
N ASP A 39 -7.22 12.68 -0.45
CA ASP A 39 -7.38 14.14 -0.50
C ASP A 39 -6.69 14.75 -1.72
N SER A 40 -5.67 14.06 -2.24
CA SER A 40 -5.02 14.41 -3.52
C SER A 40 -5.76 13.90 -4.77
N GLY A 41 -6.93 13.29 -4.60
CA GLY A 41 -7.76 12.81 -5.70
C GLY A 41 -7.41 11.43 -6.23
N CYS A 42 -6.56 10.67 -5.54
CA CYS A 42 -6.22 9.30 -5.93
C CYS A 42 -7.34 8.32 -5.55
N ASN A 43 -7.46 7.24 -6.33
CA ASN A 43 -8.33 6.12 -6.00
C ASN A 43 -7.62 5.19 -5.04
N VAL A 44 -8.07 5.16 -3.79
CA VAL A 44 -7.43 4.42 -2.69
C VAL A 44 -8.36 3.34 -2.17
N ILE A 45 -7.85 2.12 -2.04
CA ILE A 45 -8.52 1.02 -1.34
C ILE A 45 -7.67 0.58 -0.14
N ILE A 46 -8.34 0.13 0.90
CA ILE A 46 -7.68 -0.31 2.13
C ILE A 46 -7.82 -1.83 2.26
N GLY A 47 -6.68 -2.50 2.42
CA GLY A 47 -6.61 -3.90 2.83
C GLY A 47 -6.33 -3.98 4.32
N GLN A 48 -7.29 -4.48 5.08
CA GLN A 48 -7.15 -4.62 6.53
C GLN A 48 -7.98 -5.81 7.01
N ARG A 49 -7.47 -6.51 8.00
CA ARG A 49 -8.17 -7.66 8.57
C ARG A 49 -9.49 -7.22 9.22
N PRO A 50 -10.62 -7.84 8.84
CA PRO A 50 -11.91 -7.57 9.48
C PRO A 50 -11.85 -7.82 10.99
N GLY A 51 -12.58 -7.00 11.75
CA GLY A 51 -12.66 -7.10 13.20
C GLY A 51 -11.47 -6.53 13.96
N SER A 52 -10.47 -5.98 13.27
CA SER A 52 -9.37 -5.29 13.93
C SER A 52 -9.73 -3.83 14.25
N PRO A 53 -9.11 -3.22 15.28
CA PRO A 53 -9.34 -1.79 15.58
C PRO A 53 -8.97 -0.88 14.39
N ASN A 54 -7.97 -1.24 13.61
CA ASN A 54 -7.57 -0.48 12.42
C ASN A 54 -8.61 -0.58 11.30
N TYR A 55 -9.31 -1.68 11.19
CA TYR A 55 -10.44 -1.81 10.28
C TYR A 55 -11.55 -0.82 10.63
N ASP A 56 -11.95 -0.79 11.90
CA ASP A 56 -12.99 0.12 12.39
C ASP A 56 -12.57 1.59 12.23
N LEU A 57 -11.30 1.89 12.45
CA LEU A 57 -10.76 3.24 12.23
C LEU A 57 -10.87 3.65 10.75
N ALA A 58 -10.54 2.76 9.82
CA ALA A 58 -10.67 3.05 8.39
C ALA A 58 -12.13 3.31 8.00
N VAL A 59 -13.07 2.53 8.53
CA VAL A 59 -14.51 2.78 8.34
C VAL A 59 -14.90 4.15 8.85
N SER A 60 -14.44 4.53 10.05
CA SER A 60 -14.74 5.84 10.64
C SER A 60 -14.19 7.01 9.80
N HIS A 61 -13.14 6.79 9.02
CA HIS A 61 -12.57 7.77 8.10
C HIS A 61 -13.22 7.74 6.70
N GLY A 62 -14.26 6.96 6.51
CA GLY A 62 -15.03 6.92 5.26
C GLY A 62 -14.52 5.93 4.22
N PHE A 63 -13.61 5.03 4.57
CA PHE A 63 -13.17 3.93 3.71
C PHE A 63 -14.06 2.71 3.87
N GLU A 64 -14.07 1.86 2.84
CA GLU A 64 -14.68 0.53 2.86
C GLU A 64 -13.57 -0.52 2.78
N PRO A 65 -12.95 -0.92 3.91
CA PRO A 65 -11.83 -1.84 3.88
C PRO A 65 -12.25 -3.22 3.37
N VAL A 66 -11.36 -3.84 2.63
CA VAL A 66 -11.50 -5.22 2.14
C VAL A 66 -10.39 -6.07 2.71
N SER A 67 -10.40 -7.37 2.43
CA SER A 67 -9.29 -8.24 2.83
C SER A 67 -7.99 -7.83 2.13
N ILE A 68 -6.85 -8.21 2.69
CA ILE A 68 -5.54 -7.92 2.10
C ILE A 68 -5.41 -8.55 0.71
N ALA A 69 -5.88 -9.80 0.56
CA ALA A 69 -5.89 -10.48 -0.72
C ALA A 69 -6.72 -9.73 -1.78
N GLU A 70 -7.92 -9.31 -1.41
CA GLU A 70 -8.82 -8.58 -2.31
C GLU A 70 -8.26 -7.20 -2.69
N ALA A 71 -7.72 -6.46 -1.72
CA ALA A 71 -7.08 -5.18 -1.99
C ALA A 71 -5.88 -5.33 -2.94
N THR A 72 -5.08 -6.37 -2.76
CA THR A 72 -3.95 -6.68 -3.64
C THR A 72 -4.41 -6.97 -5.07
N GLN A 73 -5.49 -7.73 -5.23
CA GLN A 73 -6.03 -8.04 -6.56
C GLN A 73 -6.53 -6.79 -7.30
N GLN A 74 -7.09 -5.83 -6.58
CA GLN A 74 -7.65 -4.61 -7.16
C GLN A 74 -6.61 -3.51 -7.38
N GLY A 75 -5.49 -3.54 -6.66
CA GLY A 75 -4.47 -2.48 -6.70
C GLY A 75 -3.56 -2.57 -7.90
N ASP A 76 -3.28 -1.45 -8.53
CA ASP A 76 -2.20 -1.31 -9.52
C ASP A 76 -0.87 -1.03 -8.81
N LEU A 77 -0.91 -0.22 -7.77
CA LEU A 77 0.18 0.00 -6.82
C LEU A 77 -0.24 -0.55 -5.47
N VAL A 78 0.56 -1.46 -4.92
CA VAL A 78 0.31 -2.11 -3.64
C VAL A 78 1.36 -1.64 -2.63
N ASN A 79 0.94 -0.83 -1.67
CA ASN A 79 1.80 -0.27 -0.64
C ASN A 79 1.64 -1.05 0.67
N VAL A 80 2.69 -1.76 1.06
CA VAL A 80 2.69 -2.62 2.25
C VAL A 80 3.10 -1.79 3.46
N LEU A 81 2.14 -1.48 4.31
CA LEU A 81 2.31 -0.70 5.55
C LEU A 81 1.93 -1.50 6.79
N LEU A 82 2.01 -2.81 6.69
CA LEU A 82 1.85 -3.74 7.81
C LEU A 82 3.08 -3.70 8.72
N PRO A 83 2.94 -4.10 10.00
CA PRO A 83 4.11 -4.27 10.87
C PRO A 83 5.14 -5.24 10.28
N ASP A 84 6.43 -4.93 10.42
CA ASP A 84 7.51 -5.69 9.79
C ASP A 84 7.49 -7.18 10.15
N GLU A 85 7.15 -7.52 11.38
CA GLU A 85 7.14 -8.90 11.90
C GLU A 85 6.08 -9.79 11.27
N VAL A 86 5.03 -9.22 10.66
CA VAL A 86 3.96 -10.00 10.03
C VAL A 86 3.97 -9.93 8.50
N GLN A 87 4.75 -9.02 7.93
CA GLN A 87 4.75 -8.77 6.48
C GLN A 87 5.12 -10.01 5.66
N GLY A 88 6.14 -10.76 6.09
CA GLY A 88 6.60 -11.94 5.36
C GLY A 88 5.52 -13.00 5.22
N ASP A 89 4.83 -13.32 6.32
CA ASP A 89 3.75 -14.30 6.32
C ASP A 89 2.57 -13.85 5.48
N ILE A 90 2.13 -12.62 5.69
CA ILE A 90 1.01 -12.04 4.94
C ILE A 90 1.34 -11.94 3.45
N TYR A 91 2.59 -11.61 3.10
CA TYR A 91 3.03 -11.60 1.70
C TYR A 91 2.87 -12.97 1.05
N ARG A 92 3.35 -14.02 1.71
CA ARG A 92 3.26 -15.40 1.20
C ARG A 92 1.81 -15.88 1.08
N GLU A 93 0.98 -15.54 2.05
CA GLU A 93 -0.39 -16.04 2.14
C GLU A 93 -1.40 -15.25 1.30
N GLN A 94 -1.27 -13.93 1.23
CA GLN A 94 -2.32 -13.06 0.70
C GLN A 94 -1.88 -12.10 -0.40
N ILE A 95 -0.60 -11.81 -0.55
CA ILE A 95 -0.12 -10.80 -1.48
C ILE A 95 0.48 -11.42 -2.74
N ARG A 96 1.44 -12.30 -2.57
CA ARG A 96 2.27 -12.81 -3.67
C ARG A 96 1.49 -13.34 -4.85
N ASP A 97 0.49 -14.19 -4.59
CA ASP A 97 -0.29 -14.86 -5.64
C ASP A 97 -1.42 -13.98 -6.19
N ASN A 98 -1.68 -12.85 -5.55
CA ASN A 98 -2.68 -11.87 -5.96
C ASN A 98 -2.10 -10.67 -6.71
N LEU A 99 -0.77 -10.57 -6.81
CA LEU A 99 -0.10 -9.59 -7.65
C LEU A 99 -0.17 -10.03 -9.12
N SER A 100 -0.48 -9.07 -9.99
CA SER A 100 -0.49 -9.26 -11.44
C SER A 100 0.76 -8.64 -12.06
N GLU A 101 1.10 -9.09 -13.26
CA GLU A 101 2.16 -8.48 -14.06
C GLU A 101 1.90 -6.98 -14.27
N GLY A 102 2.93 -6.17 -14.10
CA GLY A 102 2.84 -4.71 -14.20
C GLY A 102 2.42 -4.00 -12.92
N ASN A 103 2.03 -4.72 -11.86
CA ASN A 103 1.75 -4.11 -10.58
C ASN A 103 3.05 -3.60 -9.92
N ILE A 104 2.93 -2.52 -9.16
CA ILE A 104 4.03 -1.95 -8.38
C ILE A 104 3.86 -2.38 -6.94
N LEU A 105 4.86 -3.04 -6.39
CA LEU A 105 4.95 -3.35 -4.96
C LEU A 105 5.81 -2.29 -4.29
N MET A 106 5.25 -1.61 -3.30
CA MET A 106 5.93 -0.55 -2.56
C MET A 106 6.04 -0.91 -1.08
N CYS A 107 7.20 -0.68 -0.49
CA CYS A 107 7.46 -0.82 0.94
C CYS A 107 8.05 0.47 1.47
N SER A 108 7.58 0.93 2.63
CA SER A 108 8.15 2.12 3.27
C SER A 108 9.48 1.84 3.96
N HIS A 109 9.71 0.59 4.36
CA HIS A 109 10.95 0.13 4.98
C HIS A 109 11.44 -1.15 4.28
N GLY A 110 12.73 -1.17 3.95
CA GLY A 110 13.31 -2.26 3.17
C GLY A 110 13.70 -3.52 3.95
N PHE A 111 13.37 -3.61 5.25
CA PHE A 111 13.77 -4.71 6.12
C PHE A 111 13.45 -6.09 5.54
N ASN A 112 12.18 -6.33 5.20
CA ASN A 112 11.73 -7.63 4.70
C ASN A 112 12.25 -7.94 3.29
N ILE A 113 12.54 -6.95 2.49
CA ILE A 113 13.20 -7.13 1.19
C ILE A 113 14.67 -7.51 1.41
N HIS A 114 15.37 -6.79 2.27
CA HIS A 114 16.79 -7.04 2.56
C HIS A 114 17.02 -8.44 3.16
N PHE A 115 16.20 -8.85 4.12
CA PHE A 115 16.29 -10.16 4.76
C PHE A 115 15.56 -11.28 4.02
N ARG A 116 15.03 -11.00 2.81
CA ARG A 116 14.37 -11.95 1.91
C ARG A 116 13.12 -12.62 2.51
N GLU A 117 12.47 -11.98 3.44
CA GLU A 117 11.13 -12.40 3.91
C GLU A 117 10.07 -12.11 2.85
N ILE A 118 10.30 -11.08 2.04
CA ILE A 118 9.55 -10.76 0.83
C ILE A 118 10.50 -10.88 -0.36
N ASN A 119 10.21 -11.80 -1.27
CA ASN A 119 10.93 -11.95 -2.55
C ASN A 119 9.96 -11.57 -3.68
N PRO A 120 10.01 -10.32 -4.15
CA PRO A 120 9.17 -9.89 -5.26
C PRO A 120 9.46 -10.74 -6.52
N ARG A 121 8.44 -10.95 -7.33
CA ARG A 121 8.60 -11.52 -8.68
C ARG A 121 9.13 -10.44 -9.63
N ASP A 122 9.80 -10.87 -10.67
CA ASP A 122 10.29 -9.99 -11.74
C ASP A 122 9.14 -9.29 -12.47
#